data_3276be1d8c4078e3ac4b60f333ea14e3
#
_entry.id   3276be1d8c4078e3ac4b60f333ea14e3
#
_cell.length_a   1.000
_cell.length_b   1.000
_cell.length_c   1.000
_cell.angle_alpha   90.00
_cell.angle_beta   90.00
_cell.angle_gamma   90.00
#
_symmetry.space_group_name_H-M   'P 1'
#
loop_
_entity.id
_entity.type
_entity.pdbx_description
1 polymer ?
#
loop_
_entity_poly.entity_id
_entity_poly.type
_entity_poly.pdbx_seq_one_letter_code
_entity_poly.pdbx_strand_id
1 'polypeptide(L)'
;MPDPVPDLQGEVVLTPVLGSFQDATLRIRVLDVTEADAPATPLAELTLPSVSYDASAERRIPFTLPSPEWDPRQTVIVTAHLDRSGSGEVEIGDALTTRAEPPSQEPLSLRLTPVRG
;
A
#
# COMPACT_ATOMS: atom_id res chain seq x y z
N MET A 1 21.84 -9.62 21.79
CA MET A 1 20.70 -8.76 21.40
C MET A 1 20.49 -8.87 19.91
N PRO A 2 19.32 -9.32 19.45
CA PRO A 2 19.10 -9.40 18.02
C PRO A 2 19.11 -7.99 17.42
N ASP A 3 19.60 -7.87 16.21
CA ASP A 3 19.56 -6.61 15.47
C ASP A 3 18.10 -6.22 15.22
N PRO A 4 17.77 -4.92 15.27
CA PRO A 4 16.41 -4.49 14.94
C PRO A 4 16.08 -4.87 13.51
N VAL A 5 14.84 -5.31 13.30
CA VAL A 5 14.36 -5.58 11.94
C VAL A 5 14.34 -4.25 11.19
N PRO A 6 14.97 -4.17 10.01
CA PRO A 6 14.97 -2.90 9.27
C PRO A 6 13.55 -2.52 8.84
N ASP A 7 13.28 -1.21 8.80
CA ASP A 7 12.01 -0.70 8.31
C ASP A 7 11.79 -1.11 6.85
N LEU A 8 10.52 -1.28 6.49
CA LEU A 8 10.14 -1.47 5.10
C LEU A 8 10.17 -0.12 4.41
N GLN A 9 10.85 -0.06 3.28
CA GLN A 9 10.99 1.15 2.49
C GLN A 9 10.53 0.90 1.07
N GLY A 10 10.05 1.94 0.41
CA GLY A 10 9.65 1.84 -0.97
C GLY A 10 9.03 3.11 -1.48
N GLU A 11 8.34 2.98 -2.60
CA GLU A 11 7.60 4.07 -3.21
C GLU A 11 6.29 3.56 -3.77
N VAL A 12 5.27 4.40 -3.71
CA VAL A 12 3.99 4.18 -4.38
C VAL A 12 4.05 4.92 -5.71
N VAL A 13 3.77 4.21 -6.81
CA VAL A 13 3.85 4.77 -8.16
C VAL A 13 2.46 5.17 -8.61
N LEU A 14 2.27 6.47 -8.86
CA LEU A 14 1.05 7.05 -9.43
C LEU A 14 1.29 7.30 -10.92
N THR A 15 0.42 6.76 -11.75
CA THR A 15 0.52 6.92 -13.22
C THR A 15 -0.69 7.65 -13.77
N PRO A 16 -0.58 8.27 -14.96
CA PRO A 16 -1.70 9.03 -15.54
C PRO A 16 -3.00 8.25 -15.70
N VAL A 17 -2.96 6.91 -15.73
CA VAL A 17 -4.17 6.09 -15.83
C VAL A 17 -5.12 6.30 -14.64
N LEU A 18 -4.58 6.76 -13.49
CA LEU A 18 -5.38 7.03 -12.30
C LEU A 18 -6.26 8.29 -12.45
N GLY A 19 -5.91 9.21 -13.36
CA GLY A 19 -6.53 10.52 -13.41
C GLY A 19 -6.07 11.43 -12.29
N SER A 20 -6.34 12.73 -12.42
CA SER A 20 -5.99 13.70 -11.39
C SER A 20 -6.96 13.63 -10.21
N PHE A 21 -6.47 13.89 -8.99
CA PHE A 21 -7.30 13.93 -7.79
C PHE A 21 -6.69 14.84 -6.73
N GLN A 22 -7.50 15.20 -5.73
CA GLN A 22 -7.09 16.04 -4.61
C GLN A 22 -7.59 15.45 -3.29
N ASP A 23 -6.81 15.66 -2.24
CA ASP A 23 -7.17 15.32 -0.86
C ASP A 23 -7.56 13.86 -0.65
N ALA A 24 -6.87 12.95 -1.34
CA ALA A 24 -7.04 11.53 -1.12
C ALA A 24 -6.19 11.04 0.06
N THR A 25 -6.57 9.91 0.62
CA THR A 25 -5.79 9.26 1.68
C THR A 25 -5.11 8.03 1.09
N LEU A 26 -3.78 7.97 1.22
CA LEU A 26 -3.01 6.81 0.78
C LEU A 26 -2.72 5.94 2.00
N ARG A 27 -3.15 4.66 1.94
CA ARG A 27 -2.92 3.70 3.02
C ARG A 27 -1.99 2.60 2.52
N ILE A 28 -0.91 2.38 3.26
CA ILE A 28 0.04 1.31 2.96
C ILE A 28 -0.06 0.33 4.11
N ARG A 29 -0.33 -0.94 3.81
CA ARG A 29 -0.58 -1.96 4.82
C ARG A 29 0.30 -3.18 4.62
N VAL A 30 0.71 -3.76 5.74
CA VAL A 30 1.31 -5.10 5.77
C VAL A 30 0.23 -6.04 6.27
N LEU A 31 -0.12 -7.01 5.46
CA LEU A 31 -1.26 -7.89 5.72
C LEU A 31 -0.82 -9.34 5.83
N ASP A 32 -1.39 -10.06 6.80
CA ASP A 32 -1.29 -11.51 6.89
C ASP A 32 -2.44 -12.12 6.07
N VAL A 33 -2.10 -12.84 5.03
CA VAL A 33 -3.05 -13.49 4.12
C VAL A 33 -2.90 -15.02 4.15
N THR A 34 -2.42 -15.54 5.26
CA THR A 34 -2.14 -16.99 5.40
C THR A 34 -3.38 -17.84 5.17
N GLU A 35 -4.52 -17.41 5.65
CA GLU A 35 -5.79 -18.13 5.47
C GLU A 35 -6.56 -17.54 4.29
N ALA A 36 -6.69 -18.34 3.22
CA ALA A 36 -7.32 -17.88 1.98
C ALA A 36 -8.81 -17.58 2.14
N ASP A 37 -9.50 -18.25 3.06
CA ASP A 37 -10.94 -18.10 3.26
C ASP A 37 -11.29 -17.07 4.34
N ALA A 38 -10.32 -16.41 4.92
CA ALA A 38 -10.52 -15.41 5.96
C ALA A 38 -10.08 -14.02 5.47
N PRO A 39 -10.67 -12.94 6.01
CA PRO A 39 -10.17 -11.60 5.75
C PRO A 39 -8.70 -11.47 6.15
N ALA A 40 -7.93 -10.68 5.39
CA ALA A 40 -6.55 -10.41 5.71
C ALA A 40 -6.45 -9.68 7.06
N THR A 41 -5.44 -10.05 7.86
CA THR A 41 -5.20 -9.43 9.16
C THR A 41 -4.14 -8.34 9.01
N PRO A 42 -4.44 -7.07 9.32
CA PRO A 42 -3.43 -6.02 9.27
C PRO A 42 -2.38 -6.22 10.36
N LEU A 43 -1.11 -6.21 9.97
CA LEU A 43 0.02 -6.27 10.90
C LEU A 43 0.63 -4.89 11.13
N ALA A 44 0.57 -4.02 10.13
CA ALA A 44 1.03 -2.64 10.22
C ALA A 44 0.32 -1.80 9.16
N GLU A 45 0.21 -0.50 9.43
CA GLU A 45 -0.41 0.45 8.50
C GLU A 45 0.27 1.80 8.59
N LEU A 46 0.49 2.42 7.42
CA LEU A 46 0.91 3.81 7.31
C LEU A 46 -0.17 4.56 6.54
N THR A 47 -0.66 5.64 7.12
CA THR A 47 -1.68 6.49 6.50
C THR A 47 -1.08 7.84 6.12
N LEU A 48 -1.15 8.20 4.85
CA LEU A 48 -0.68 9.48 4.33
C LEU A 48 -1.89 10.28 3.87
N PRO A 49 -2.32 11.30 4.65
CA PRO A 49 -3.48 12.12 4.30
C PRO A 49 -3.12 13.20 3.27
N SER A 50 -4.15 13.79 2.68
CA SER A 50 -4.02 14.98 1.82
C SER A 50 -3.10 14.74 0.62
N VAL A 51 -3.20 13.57 -0.01
CA VAL A 51 -2.43 13.26 -1.21
C VAL A 51 -3.18 13.78 -2.42
N SER A 52 -2.49 14.59 -3.23
CA SER A 52 -3.03 15.12 -4.48
C SER A 52 -2.12 14.71 -5.63
N TYR A 53 -2.68 14.58 -6.82
CA TYR A 53 -1.94 14.13 -7.99
C TYR A 53 -2.44 14.82 -9.26
N ASP A 54 -1.47 15.28 -10.06
CA ASP A 54 -1.71 15.78 -11.40
C ASP A 54 -1.31 14.69 -12.40
N ALA A 55 -2.28 14.20 -13.17
CA ALA A 55 -2.09 13.07 -14.08
C ALA A 55 -1.29 13.41 -15.34
N SER A 56 -0.65 14.59 -15.41
CA SER A 56 0.21 14.95 -16.53
C SER A 56 1.50 14.15 -16.60
N ALA A 57 1.95 13.57 -15.47
CA ALA A 57 3.21 12.83 -15.39
C ALA A 57 3.13 11.78 -14.29
N GLU A 58 4.01 10.78 -14.36
CA GLU A 58 4.18 9.81 -13.29
C GLU A 58 4.70 10.50 -12.03
N ARG A 59 4.20 10.07 -10.87
CA ARG A 59 4.69 10.53 -9.57
C ARG A 59 4.99 9.34 -8.68
N ARG A 60 6.07 9.44 -7.90
CA ARG A 60 6.46 8.42 -6.94
C ARG A 60 6.45 9.02 -5.54
N ILE A 61 5.74 8.36 -4.63
CA ILE A 61 5.61 8.80 -3.24
C ILE A 61 6.44 7.84 -2.39
N PRO A 62 7.57 8.30 -1.82
CA PRO A 62 8.38 7.44 -0.96
C PRO A 62 7.68 7.19 0.36
N PHE A 63 7.91 6.00 0.93
CA PHE A 63 7.40 5.67 2.25
C PHE A 63 8.40 4.86 3.05
N THR A 64 8.26 4.95 4.36
CA THR A 64 8.98 4.11 5.31
C THR A 64 7.96 3.64 6.34
N LEU A 65 7.92 2.34 6.57
CA LEU A 65 6.95 1.71 7.46
C LEU A 65 7.70 0.78 8.42
N PRO A 66 7.49 0.91 9.75
CA PRO A 66 8.09 -0.04 10.68
C PRO A 66 7.69 -1.46 10.31
N SER A 67 8.69 -2.35 10.20
CA SER A 67 8.43 -3.73 9.85
C SER A 67 7.85 -4.47 11.05
N PRO A 68 6.64 -5.03 10.93
CA PRO A 68 6.09 -5.86 11.99
C PRO A 68 6.82 -7.21 12.05
N GLU A 69 6.71 -7.88 13.18
CA GLU A 69 7.17 -9.25 13.32
C GLU A 69 6.10 -10.21 12.82
N TRP A 70 6.52 -11.28 12.16
CA TRP A 70 5.62 -12.37 11.78
C TRP A 70 6.35 -13.69 11.79
N ASP A 71 5.57 -14.77 11.93
CA ASP A 71 6.08 -16.12 11.89
C ASP A 71 6.42 -16.52 10.45
N PRO A 72 7.52 -17.22 10.18
CA PRO A 72 7.85 -17.70 8.83
C PRO A 72 6.76 -18.54 8.16
N ARG A 73 5.83 -19.08 8.93
CA ARG A 73 4.68 -19.85 8.39
C ARG A 73 3.57 -18.95 7.86
N GLN A 74 3.57 -17.67 8.20
CA GLN A 74 2.58 -16.73 7.73
C GLN A 74 2.94 -16.26 6.33
N THR A 75 1.90 -16.07 5.51
CA THR A 75 2.04 -15.41 4.21
C THR A 75 1.72 -13.94 4.40
N VAL A 76 2.70 -13.08 4.20
CA VAL A 76 2.59 -11.64 4.45
C VAL A 76 2.83 -10.89 3.15
N ILE A 77 1.98 -9.90 2.87
CA ILE A 77 2.09 -9.04 1.69
C ILE A 77 2.03 -7.58 2.08
N VAL A 78 2.55 -6.72 1.21
CA VAL A 78 2.46 -5.27 1.35
C VAL A 78 1.53 -4.75 0.26
N THR A 79 0.55 -3.94 0.65
CA THR A 79 -0.44 -3.37 -0.28
C THR A 79 -0.54 -1.88 -0.10
N ALA A 80 -1.06 -1.19 -1.13
CA ALA A 80 -1.41 0.21 -1.04
C ALA A 80 -2.83 0.42 -1.55
N HIS A 81 -3.55 1.32 -0.90
CA HIS A 81 -4.91 1.71 -1.26
C HIS A 81 -4.99 3.23 -1.29
N LEU A 82 -5.32 3.79 -2.45
CA LEU A 82 -5.61 5.21 -2.59
C LEU A 82 -7.10 5.41 -2.39
N ASP A 83 -7.45 5.96 -1.24
CA ASP A 83 -8.83 6.15 -0.80
C ASP A 83 -9.24 7.60 -1.08
N ARG A 84 -10.00 7.82 -2.15
CA ARG A 84 -10.37 9.16 -2.59
C ARG A 84 -11.42 9.80 -1.69
N SER A 85 -12.34 9.00 -1.15
CA SER A 85 -13.43 9.52 -0.32
C SER A 85 -13.07 9.62 1.15
N GLY A 86 -12.01 8.92 1.58
CA GLY A 86 -11.64 8.84 2.99
C GLY A 86 -12.51 7.90 3.80
N SER A 87 -13.33 7.07 3.18
CA SER A 87 -14.26 6.17 3.86
C SER A 87 -13.58 5.01 4.60
N GLY A 88 -12.35 4.67 4.20
CA GLY A 88 -11.65 3.50 4.70
C GLY A 88 -11.98 2.22 3.95
N GLU A 89 -12.97 2.24 3.09
CA GLU A 89 -13.38 1.10 2.27
C GLU A 89 -12.99 1.31 0.81
N VAL A 90 -12.77 0.21 0.10
CA VAL A 90 -12.45 0.27 -1.33
C VAL A 90 -13.72 0.57 -2.11
N GLU A 91 -13.66 1.63 -2.91
CA GLU A 91 -14.78 2.10 -3.72
C GLU A 91 -14.37 2.27 -5.18
N ILE A 92 -15.35 2.32 -6.07
CA ILE A 92 -15.12 2.67 -7.47
C ILE A 92 -14.53 4.09 -7.51
N GLY A 93 -13.45 4.27 -8.28
CA GLY A 93 -12.71 5.51 -8.34
C GLY A 93 -11.46 5.52 -7.47
N ASP A 94 -11.36 4.62 -6.51
CA ASP A 94 -10.13 4.40 -5.75
C ASP A 94 -9.08 3.69 -6.60
N ALA A 95 -7.90 3.47 -6.04
CA ALA A 95 -6.86 2.69 -6.69
C ALA A 95 -6.21 1.74 -5.69
N LEU A 96 -5.79 0.59 -6.17
CA LEU A 96 -5.20 -0.48 -5.35
C LEU A 96 -3.97 -1.06 -6.03
N THR A 97 -3.07 -1.64 -5.23
CA THR A 97 -2.09 -2.57 -5.77
C THR A 97 -2.78 -3.88 -6.14
N THR A 98 -2.43 -4.44 -7.31
CA THR A 98 -3.01 -5.69 -7.80
C THR A 98 -2.03 -6.85 -7.69
N ARG A 99 -0.77 -6.57 -7.39
CA ARG A 99 0.26 -7.60 -7.18
C ARG A 99 0.51 -7.78 -5.70
N ALA A 100 0.58 -9.03 -5.27
CA ALA A 100 0.98 -9.36 -3.91
C ALA A 100 2.51 -9.23 -3.81
N GLU A 101 2.98 -8.17 -3.17
CA GLU A 101 4.40 -7.94 -2.97
C GLU A 101 4.79 -8.41 -1.57
N PRO A 102 5.70 -9.40 -1.45
CA PRO A 102 6.19 -9.79 -0.13
C PRO A 102 7.04 -8.68 0.47
N PRO A 103 7.08 -8.57 1.82
CA PRO A 103 8.01 -7.64 2.47
C PRO A 103 9.44 -7.99 2.08
N SER A 104 10.24 -6.95 1.84
CA SER A 104 11.63 -7.13 1.42
C SER A 104 12.51 -6.10 2.09
N GLN A 105 13.78 -6.43 2.27
CA GLN A 105 14.80 -5.48 2.73
C GLN A 105 15.15 -4.48 1.62
N GLU A 106 14.89 -4.84 0.37
CA GLU A 106 15.09 -3.94 -0.75
C GLU A 106 13.86 -3.03 -0.91
N PRO A 107 14.05 -1.81 -1.42
CA PRO A 107 12.92 -0.90 -1.62
C PRO A 107 11.84 -1.51 -2.50
N LEU A 108 10.58 -1.37 -2.05
CA LEU A 108 9.41 -1.87 -2.76
C LEU A 108 8.93 -0.82 -3.76
N SER A 109 8.36 -1.27 -4.87
CA SER A 109 7.71 -0.39 -5.83
C SER A 109 6.26 -0.85 -5.97
N LEU A 110 5.33 -0.05 -5.45
CA LEU A 110 3.91 -0.39 -5.40
C LEU A 110 3.15 0.44 -6.45
N ARG A 111 2.76 -0.20 -7.54
CA ARG A 111 2.01 0.46 -8.60
C ARG A 111 0.52 0.32 -8.36
N LEU A 112 -0.20 1.44 -8.39
CA LEU A 112 -1.64 1.47 -8.20
C LEU A 112 -2.38 1.27 -9.52
N THR A 113 -3.50 0.53 -9.44
CA THR A 113 -4.40 0.28 -10.55
C THR A 113 -5.79 0.79 -10.19
N PRO A 114 -6.49 1.51 -11.09
CA PRO A 114 -7.81 2.03 -10.77
C PRO A 114 -8.84 0.93 -10.49
N VAL A 115 -9.70 1.16 -9.50
CA VAL A 115 -10.85 0.30 -9.24
C VAL A 115 -11.97 0.73 -10.18
N ARG A 116 -12.42 -0.19 -11.02
CA ARG A 116 -13.45 0.08 -12.02
C ARG A 116 -14.71 -0.72 -11.72
N GLY A 117 -15.83 -0.09 -11.90
CA GLY A 117 -17.14 -0.74 -11.78
C GLY A 117 -17.54 -1.51 -13.01
#